data_e840403de01ab6a138878cc6e1fdab94
#
_entry.id   e840403de01ab6a138878cc6e1fdab94
#
_cell.length_a   1.000
_cell.length_b   1.000
_cell.length_c   1.000
_cell.angle_alpha   90.00
_cell.angle_beta   90.00
_cell.angle_gamma   90.00
#
_symmetry.space_group_name_H-M   'P 1'
#
loop_
_entity.id
_entity.type
_entity.pdbx_description
1 polymer ?
#
loop_
_entity_poly.entity_id
_entity_poly.type
_entity_poly.pdbx_seq_one_letter_code
_entity_poly.pdbx_strand_id
1 'polypeptide(L)'
;MLDTTIRGRKDIEENISAPFLGDIPFLEGENKGGIVVRETGRDALSEAFRILRSNMTFMNVSSGKEIKCVLFTSSDPHAGKTFVAMNLAMTLATAGKRVVLIDLDLRRHALSTTLGRSNSKKGITSYLAGTITDIGELITPMDVHKNLDVICAGIQPPNPTEMLLSDRLDKLIAELRESYDYVSVSYTHLRAHET
;
A
#
# COMPACT_ATOMS: atom_id res chain seq x y z
N MET A 1 -28.30 7.46 -20.94
CA MET A 1 -26.93 7.21 -20.51
C MET A 1 -26.95 7.16 -18.98
N LEU A 2 -26.65 6.05 -18.35
CA LEU A 2 -26.60 5.97 -16.89
C LEU A 2 -25.37 6.77 -16.43
N ASP A 3 -25.59 7.74 -15.53
CA ASP A 3 -24.51 8.48 -14.90
C ASP A 3 -23.81 7.54 -13.90
N THR A 4 -22.59 7.14 -14.21
CA THR A 4 -21.77 6.22 -13.39
C THR A 4 -20.74 6.97 -12.55
N THR A 5 -20.86 8.29 -12.44
CA THR A 5 -19.91 9.14 -11.72
C THR A 5 -20.18 9.09 -10.22
N ILE A 6 -19.20 8.71 -9.43
CA ILE A 6 -19.24 8.80 -7.98
C ILE A 6 -19.01 10.26 -7.60
N ARG A 7 -19.99 10.89 -6.94
CA ARG A 7 -19.95 12.31 -6.54
C ARG A 7 -19.70 12.52 -5.05
N GLY A 8 -19.78 11.44 -4.26
CA GLY A 8 -19.54 11.53 -2.83
C GLY A 8 -19.81 10.23 -2.07
N ARG A 9 -19.70 10.34 -0.75
CA ARG A 9 -19.88 9.23 0.19
C ARG A 9 -21.20 8.48 -0.01
N LYS A 10 -22.29 9.19 -0.23
CA LYS A 10 -23.63 8.60 -0.36
C LYS A 10 -23.71 7.62 -1.54
N ASP A 11 -23.11 7.99 -2.68
CA ASP A 11 -23.10 7.12 -3.86
C ASP A 11 -22.34 5.80 -3.59
N ILE A 12 -21.32 5.83 -2.73
CA ILE A 12 -20.57 4.65 -2.34
C ILE A 12 -21.41 3.78 -1.40
N GLU A 13 -21.97 4.37 -0.34
CA GLU A 13 -22.75 3.64 0.69
C GLU A 13 -24.04 3.01 0.12
N GLU A 14 -24.65 3.61 -0.89
CA GLU A 14 -25.85 3.09 -1.55
C GLU A 14 -25.54 1.94 -2.53
N ASN A 15 -24.32 1.87 -3.10
CA ASN A 15 -23.99 0.91 -4.15
C ASN A 15 -22.97 -0.17 -3.73
N ILE A 16 -22.28 0.02 -2.61
CA ILE A 16 -21.20 -0.88 -2.16
C ILE A 16 -21.46 -1.29 -0.70
N SER A 17 -21.42 -2.59 -0.43
CA SER A 17 -21.60 -3.14 0.93
C SER A 17 -20.36 -2.98 1.83
N ALA A 18 -19.24 -2.51 1.28
CA ALA A 18 -18.02 -2.28 2.05
C ALA A 18 -18.13 -0.98 2.87
N PRO A 19 -17.53 -0.93 4.07
CA PRO A 19 -17.55 0.28 4.90
C PRO A 19 -16.78 1.42 4.24
N PHE A 20 -17.34 2.62 4.28
CA PHE A 20 -16.65 3.83 3.86
C PHE A 20 -15.64 4.26 4.92
N LEU A 21 -14.35 4.29 4.55
CA LEU A 21 -13.27 4.62 5.48
C LEU A 21 -12.88 6.10 5.48
N GLY A 22 -13.18 6.82 4.42
CA GLY A 22 -12.87 8.26 4.30
C GLY A 22 -12.58 8.67 2.86
N ASP A 23 -12.47 9.97 2.70
CA ASP A 23 -12.08 10.64 1.45
C ASP A 23 -10.71 11.27 1.62
N ILE A 24 -9.91 11.18 0.58
CA ILE A 24 -8.63 11.85 0.50
C ILE A 24 -8.78 13.00 -0.48
N PRO A 25 -8.60 14.27 -0.02
CA PRO A 25 -8.72 15.42 -0.90
C PRO A 25 -7.69 15.37 -2.03
N PHE A 26 -8.07 15.87 -3.18
CA PHE A 26 -7.17 15.96 -4.32
C PHE A 26 -6.02 16.92 -4.01
N LEU A 27 -4.79 16.45 -4.24
CA LEU A 27 -3.59 17.26 -4.06
C LEU A 27 -3.27 18.02 -5.35
N GLU A 28 -3.33 19.36 -5.29
CA GLU A 28 -2.84 20.22 -6.36
C GLU A 28 -1.35 20.52 -6.18
N GLY A 29 -0.57 20.55 -7.27
CA GLY A 29 0.85 20.93 -7.25
C GLY A 29 1.82 19.82 -7.65
N GLU A 30 3.13 20.07 -7.46
CA GLU A 30 4.21 19.22 -7.97
C GLU A 30 4.43 17.93 -7.15
N ASN A 31 4.00 17.85 -5.89
CA ASN A 31 4.21 16.71 -4.99
C ASN A 31 3.18 15.57 -5.15
N LYS A 32 2.70 15.33 -6.36
CA LYS A 32 1.57 14.41 -6.64
C LYS A 32 1.83 12.92 -6.38
N GLY A 33 3.02 12.50 -6.00
CA GLY A 33 3.34 11.06 -5.92
C GLY A 33 3.99 10.58 -4.63
N GLY A 34 4.52 11.47 -3.79
CA GLY A 34 5.34 11.10 -2.65
C GLY A 34 4.60 10.99 -1.31
N ILE A 35 5.39 10.80 -0.24
CA ILE A 35 4.91 10.91 1.13
C ILE A 35 4.78 12.40 1.47
N VAL A 36 3.56 12.86 1.72
CA VAL A 36 3.24 14.26 2.02
C VAL A 36 2.78 14.46 3.47
N VAL A 37 2.27 13.39 4.10
CA VAL A 37 1.90 13.41 5.52
C VAL A 37 3.14 13.65 6.38
N ARG A 38 3.01 14.59 7.33
CA ARG A 38 4.05 14.91 8.31
C ARG A 38 3.55 14.62 9.71
N GLU A 39 4.45 14.26 10.62
CA GLU A 39 4.13 13.95 12.01
C GLU A 39 3.33 15.08 12.69
N THR A 40 3.73 16.32 12.45
CA THR A 40 3.09 17.52 13.02
C THR A 40 2.17 18.26 12.01
N GLY A 41 1.89 17.66 10.85
CA GLY A 41 1.06 18.26 9.81
C GLY A 41 -0.37 18.56 10.30
N ARG A 42 -0.85 19.80 10.06
CA ARG A 42 -2.22 20.26 10.39
C ARG A 42 -3.03 20.58 9.14
N ASP A 43 -2.51 20.21 7.98
CA ASP A 43 -3.19 20.38 6.69
C ASP A 43 -4.33 19.37 6.51
N ALA A 44 -5.26 19.69 5.60
CA ALA A 44 -6.45 18.89 5.34
C ALA A 44 -6.11 17.45 4.90
N LEU A 45 -4.99 17.26 4.20
CA LEU A 45 -4.57 15.95 3.73
C LEU A 45 -4.05 15.08 4.88
N SER A 46 -3.19 15.65 5.75
CA SER A 46 -2.72 14.95 6.95
C SER A 46 -3.89 14.56 7.86
N GLU A 47 -4.91 15.43 7.98
CA GLU A 47 -6.11 15.12 8.76
C GLU A 47 -6.95 14.01 8.13
N ALA A 48 -7.14 14.01 6.82
CA ALA A 48 -7.84 12.95 6.11
C ALA A 48 -7.20 11.57 6.35
N PHE A 49 -5.87 11.48 6.33
CA PHE A 49 -5.16 10.23 6.65
C PHE A 49 -5.27 9.82 8.14
N ARG A 50 -5.36 10.77 9.07
CA ARG A 50 -5.63 10.46 10.48
C ARG A 50 -7.04 9.91 10.67
N ILE A 51 -8.04 10.47 9.98
CA ILE A 51 -9.41 9.96 9.97
C ILE A 51 -9.44 8.55 9.41
N LEU A 52 -8.79 8.30 8.27
CA LEU A 52 -8.68 6.99 7.67
C LEU A 52 -8.08 5.95 8.64
N ARG A 53 -6.97 6.29 9.31
CA ARG A 53 -6.37 5.44 10.35
C ARG A 53 -7.34 5.17 11.51
N SER A 54 -8.04 6.21 12.01
CA SER A 54 -9.01 6.06 13.10
C SER A 54 -10.14 5.12 12.74
N ASN A 55 -10.68 5.23 11.53
CA ASN A 55 -11.74 4.37 11.04
C ASN A 55 -11.28 2.92 10.87
N MET A 56 -10.04 2.70 10.40
CA MET A 56 -9.44 1.35 10.40
C MET A 56 -9.31 0.78 11.81
N THR A 57 -8.86 1.58 12.78
CA THR A 57 -8.74 1.13 14.17
C THR A 57 -10.12 0.77 14.75
N PHE A 58 -11.13 1.57 14.45
CA PHE A 58 -12.51 1.28 14.87
C PHE A 58 -13.04 -0.03 14.27
N MET A 59 -12.71 -0.34 13.02
CA MET A 59 -13.05 -1.62 12.40
C MET A 59 -12.40 -2.81 13.12
N ASN A 60 -11.15 -2.69 13.58
CA ASN A 60 -10.50 -3.73 14.37
C ASN A 60 -11.28 -4.03 15.64
N VAL A 61 -11.69 -2.98 16.35
CA VAL A 61 -12.46 -3.12 17.59
C VAL A 61 -13.83 -3.73 17.34
N SER A 62 -14.55 -3.25 16.31
CA SER A 62 -15.91 -3.69 16.01
C SER A 62 -15.96 -5.11 15.46
N SER A 63 -14.95 -5.55 14.71
CA SER A 63 -14.89 -6.93 14.16
C SER A 63 -14.29 -7.96 15.12
N GLY A 64 -13.67 -7.53 16.23
CA GLY A 64 -12.90 -8.39 17.12
C GLY A 64 -11.67 -9.03 16.48
N LYS A 65 -11.23 -8.55 15.30
CA LYS A 65 -10.09 -9.05 14.54
C LYS A 65 -9.06 -7.94 14.35
N GLU A 66 -7.79 -8.25 14.60
CA GLU A 66 -6.71 -7.31 14.32
C GLU A 66 -6.34 -7.32 12.83
N ILE A 67 -6.52 -6.19 12.16
CA ILE A 67 -6.07 -6.00 10.78
C ILE A 67 -4.58 -5.69 10.81
N LYS A 68 -3.76 -6.65 10.41
CA LYS A 68 -2.30 -6.49 10.28
C LYS A 68 -1.84 -6.32 8.83
N CYS A 69 -2.65 -6.72 7.85
CA CYS A 69 -2.32 -6.60 6.44
C CYS A 69 -3.38 -5.78 5.71
N VAL A 70 -2.94 -4.75 4.99
CA VAL A 70 -3.81 -3.84 4.23
C VAL A 70 -3.40 -3.87 2.77
N LEU A 71 -4.28 -4.36 1.91
CA LEU A 71 -4.08 -4.40 0.47
C LEU A 71 -4.79 -3.22 -0.20
N PHE A 72 -4.04 -2.43 -0.97
CA PHE A 72 -4.57 -1.32 -1.76
C PHE A 72 -4.76 -1.76 -3.22
N THR A 73 -5.99 -1.72 -3.68
CA THR A 73 -6.35 -2.02 -5.06
C THR A 73 -7.28 -0.93 -5.63
N SER A 74 -7.43 -0.87 -6.94
CA SER A 74 -8.39 0.01 -7.62
C SER A 74 -8.81 -0.56 -8.95
N SER A 75 -9.95 -0.10 -9.49
CA SER A 75 -10.45 -0.43 -10.81
C SER A 75 -9.59 0.15 -11.93
N ASP A 76 -8.98 1.32 -11.69
CA ASP A 76 -8.27 2.06 -12.72
C ASP A 76 -6.78 2.25 -12.38
N PRO A 77 -5.90 2.23 -13.39
CA PRO A 77 -4.54 2.72 -13.26
C PRO A 77 -4.54 4.19 -12.83
N HIS A 78 -3.53 4.59 -12.05
CA HIS A 78 -3.39 5.99 -11.58
C HIS A 78 -4.48 6.51 -10.64
N ALA A 79 -5.35 5.64 -10.10
CA ALA A 79 -6.37 6.02 -9.10
C ALA A 79 -5.80 6.42 -7.72
N GLY A 80 -4.49 6.51 -7.57
CA GLY A 80 -3.84 6.97 -6.34
C GLY A 80 -3.50 5.88 -5.32
N LYS A 81 -3.64 4.58 -5.63
CA LYS A 81 -3.32 3.46 -4.69
C LYS A 81 -1.99 3.61 -3.96
N THR A 82 -0.92 3.81 -4.72
CA THR A 82 0.44 3.93 -4.19
C THR A 82 0.57 5.15 -3.28
N PHE A 83 -0.02 6.28 -3.68
CA PHE A 83 -0.08 7.49 -2.86
C PHE A 83 -0.80 7.25 -1.53
N VAL A 84 -1.98 6.62 -1.57
CA VAL A 84 -2.76 6.31 -0.35
C VAL A 84 -2.01 5.31 0.52
N ALA A 85 -1.43 4.24 -0.05
CA ALA A 85 -0.66 3.24 0.69
C ALA A 85 0.54 3.85 1.43
N MET A 86 1.33 4.70 0.76
CA MET A 86 2.49 5.36 1.37
C MET A 86 2.10 6.31 2.50
N ASN A 87 1.10 7.14 2.28
CA ASN A 87 0.70 8.17 3.24
C ASN A 87 -0.05 7.58 4.44
N LEU A 88 -0.84 6.52 4.25
CA LEU A 88 -1.42 5.78 5.37
C LEU A 88 -0.33 5.05 6.18
N ALA A 89 0.65 4.42 5.52
CA ALA A 89 1.77 3.78 6.20
C ALA A 89 2.58 4.80 7.02
N MET A 90 2.85 5.99 6.49
CA MET A 90 3.47 7.08 7.25
C MET A 90 2.62 7.51 8.43
N THR A 91 1.29 7.63 8.27
CA THR A 91 0.36 8.00 9.35
C THR A 91 0.32 6.95 10.46
N LEU A 92 0.44 5.68 10.12
CA LEU A 92 0.55 4.59 11.10
C LEU A 92 1.92 4.63 11.82
N ALA A 93 3.00 4.86 11.08
CA ALA A 93 4.35 4.96 11.62
C ALA A 93 4.50 6.14 12.61
N THR A 94 3.94 7.30 12.29
CA THR A 94 3.90 8.47 13.19
C THR A 94 3.07 8.22 14.45
N ALA A 95 2.13 7.28 14.40
CA ALA A 95 1.39 6.82 15.59
C ALA A 95 2.14 5.74 16.40
N GLY A 96 3.42 5.52 16.15
CA GLY A 96 4.28 4.60 16.87
C GLY A 96 4.20 3.14 16.41
N LYS A 97 3.48 2.85 15.31
CA LYS A 97 3.36 1.49 14.76
C LYS A 97 4.55 1.16 13.87
N ARG A 98 5.05 -0.08 13.95
CA ARG A 98 6.03 -0.61 12.99
C ARG A 98 5.32 -1.01 11.71
N VAL A 99 5.70 -0.42 10.60
CA VAL A 99 5.01 -0.59 9.31
C VAL A 99 6.00 -0.99 8.22
N VAL A 100 5.66 -1.97 7.41
CA VAL A 100 6.37 -2.29 6.19
C VAL A 100 5.48 -2.04 4.97
N LEU A 101 6.00 -1.29 4.00
CA LEU A 101 5.41 -1.09 2.68
C LEU A 101 5.93 -2.14 1.71
N ILE A 102 5.05 -2.76 0.94
CA ILE A 102 5.43 -3.76 -0.07
C ILE A 102 4.93 -3.34 -1.44
N ASP A 103 5.84 -3.32 -2.42
CA ASP A 103 5.50 -3.12 -3.82
C ASP A 103 5.22 -4.46 -4.51
N LEU A 104 3.95 -4.84 -4.62
CA LEU A 104 3.51 -6.00 -5.40
C LEU A 104 3.07 -5.64 -6.84
N ASP A 105 3.27 -4.40 -7.28
CA ASP A 105 3.12 -4.06 -8.69
C ASP A 105 4.38 -4.48 -9.47
N LEU A 106 4.51 -5.79 -9.70
CA LEU A 106 5.68 -6.38 -10.35
C LEU A 106 5.84 -5.99 -11.84
N ARG A 107 4.88 -5.28 -12.42
CA ARG A 107 4.95 -4.79 -13.80
C ARG A 107 5.37 -3.33 -13.90
N ARG A 108 4.80 -2.46 -13.06
CA ARG A 108 5.01 -1.01 -13.13
C ARG A 108 5.97 -0.50 -12.06
N HIS A 109 6.16 -1.28 -11.00
CA HIS A 109 6.99 -0.92 -9.85
C HIS A 109 6.64 0.47 -9.31
N ALA A 110 5.34 0.77 -9.22
CA ALA A 110 4.87 2.13 -8.97
C ALA A 110 5.38 2.71 -7.65
N LEU A 111 5.36 1.92 -6.58
CA LEU A 111 5.90 2.31 -5.28
C LEU A 111 7.43 2.49 -5.33
N SER A 112 8.14 1.49 -5.87
CA SER A 112 9.60 1.52 -5.99
C SER A 112 10.09 2.70 -6.83
N THR A 113 9.37 3.02 -7.92
CA THR A 113 9.66 4.17 -8.79
C THR A 113 9.43 5.49 -8.07
N THR A 114 8.31 5.62 -7.37
CA THR A 114 7.99 6.84 -6.59
C THR A 114 9.02 7.10 -5.50
N LEU A 115 9.61 6.04 -4.92
CA LEU A 115 10.67 6.13 -3.90
C LEU A 115 12.08 6.27 -4.50
N GLY A 116 12.23 6.38 -5.82
CA GLY A 116 13.52 6.45 -6.51
C GLY A 116 14.35 5.15 -6.45
N ARG A 117 13.68 4.01 -6.20
CA ARG A 117 14.31 2.69 -5.97
C ARG A 117 13.97 1.65 -7.04
N SER A 118 13.53 2.07 -8.23
CA SER A 118 13.09 1.19 -9.32
C SER A 118 14.17 0.21 -9.83
N ASN A 119 15.44 0.53 -9.61
CA ASN A 119 16.59 -0.30 -10.04
C ASN A 119 17.14 -1.21 -8.93
N SER A 120 16.43 -1.40 -7.83
CA SER A 120 16.87 -2.30 -6.77
C SER A 120 16.97 -3.73 -7.30
N LYS A 121 18.20 -4.31 -7.22
CA LYS A 121 18.40 -5.73 -7.57
C LYS A 121 17.84 -6.66 -6.49
N LYS A 122 17.76 -6.20 -5.24
CA LYS A 122 17.16 -6.90 -4.12
C LYS A 122 15.72 -6.41 -3.97
N GLY A 123 14.77 -7.30 -4.15
CA GLY A 123 13.36 -6.99 -4.03
C GLY A 123 12.52 -8.26 -3.94
N ILE A 124 11.21 -8.08 -3.87
CA ILE A 124 10.30 -9.19 -3.67
C ILE A 124 10.40 -10.25 -4.77
N THR A 125 10.67 -9.84 -6.02
CA THR A 125 10.85 -10.78 -7.15
C THR A 125 12.03 -11.73 -6.93
N SER A 126 13.12 -11.27 -6.32
CA SER A 126 14.28 -12.11 -5.99
C SER A 126 13.94 -13.15 -4.92
N TYR A 127 13.11 -12.79 -3.95
CA TYR A 127 12.62 -13.73 -2.94
C TYR A 127 11.63 -14.74 -3.54
N LEU A 128 10.66 -14.28 -4.32
CA LEU A 128 9.68 -15.15 -4.96
C LEU A 128 10.33 -16.14 -5.94
N ALA A 129 11.40 -15.71 -6.64
CA ALA A 129 12.22 -16.58 -7.51
C ALA A 129 13.13 -17.55 -6.73
N GLY A 130 13.27 -17.38 -5.42
CA GLY A 130 14.13 -18.24 -4.60
C GLY A 130 15.62 -17.89 -4.62
N THR A 131 16.01 -16.77 -5.24
CA THR A 131 17.40 -16.30 -5.28
C THR A 131 17.83 -15.64 -3.97
N ILE A 132 16.88 -15.08 -3.23
CA ILE A 132 17.04 -14.62 -1.86
C ILE A 132 16.10 -15.44 -0.98
N THR A 133 16.58 -15.88 0.17
CA THR A 133 15.79 -16.67 1.14
C THR A 133 15.60 -15.95 2.46
N ASP A 134 16.49 -15.05 2.81
CA ASP A 134 16.41 -14.21 4.01
C ASP A 134 15.56 -12.96 3.71
N ILE A 135 14.43 -12.84 4.38
CA ILE A 135 13.52 -11.68 4.25
C ILE A 135 14.20 -10.40 4.73
N GLY A 136 15.10 -10.47 5.70
CA GLY A 136 15.86 -9.32 6.19
C GLY A 136 16.66 -8.62 5.09
N GLU A 137 17.11 -9.34 4.06
CA GLU A 137 17.83 -8.75 2.93
C GLU A 137 16.95 -7.89 1.99
N LEU A 138 15.63 -8.04 2.07
CA LEU A 138 14.66 -7.29 1.25
C LEU A 138 14.26 -5.97 1.91
N ILE A 139 14.31 -5.95 3.25
CA ILE A 139 13.80 -4.84 4.05
C ILE A 139 14.79 -3.67 3.98
N THR A 140 14.28 -2.51 3.64
CA THR A 140 15.06 -1.28 3.60
C THR A 140 14.37 -0.22 4.46
N PRO A 141 15.05 0.31 5.49
CA PRO A 141 14.53 1.41 6.27
C PRO A 141 14.24 2.65 5.42
N MET A 142 13.21 3.39 5.77
CA MET A 142 12.85 4.65 5.12
C MET A 142 13.40 5.83 5.93
N ASP A 143 14.16 6.72 5.27
CA ASP A 143 14.78 7.90 5.93
C ASP A 143 13.74 8.87 6.52
N VAL A 144 12.51 8.83 6.00
CA VAL A 144 11.42 9.72 6.44
C VAL A 144 10.88 9.40 7.82
N HIS A 145 10.98 8.14 8.28
CA HIS A 145 10.51 7.75 9.62
C HIS A 145 11.09 6.40 10.06
N LYS A 146 11.62 6.32 11.28
CA LYS A 146 12.28 5.13 11.86
C LYS A 146 11.42 3.87 11.98
N ASN A 147 10.09 4.02 12.01
CA ASN A 147 9.15 2.90 12.12
C ASN A 147 8.56 2.50 10.76
N LEU A 148 9.12 3.00 9.66
CA LEU A 148 8.65 2.72 8.31
C LEU A 148 9.76 2.09 7.47
N ASP A 149 9.50 0.86 7.04
CA ASP A 149 10.37 0.11 6.14
C ASP A 149 9.70 -0.13 4.80
N VAL A 150 10.48 -0.47 3.77
CA VAL A 150 9.98 -0.79 2.44
C VAL A 150 10.63 -2.07 1.90
N ILE A 151 9.83 -2.88 1.20
CA ILE A 151 10.27 -3.95 0.31
C ILE A 151 9.92 -3.54 -1.12
N CYS A 152 10.93 -3.29 -1.93
CA CYS A 152 10.78 -2.91 -3.33
C CYS A 152 10.37 -4.11 -4.19
N ALA A 153 9.79 -3.85 -5.36
CA ALA A 153 9.42 -4.88 -6.33
C ALA A 153 10.62 -5.74 -6.79
N GLY A 154 11.75 -5.10 -7.03
CA GLY A 154 12.95 -5.77 -7.55
C GLY A 154 13.01 -5.71 -9.08
N ILE A 155 13.59 -6.73 -9.71
CA ILE A 155 13.69 -6.84 -11.17
C ILE A 155 12.34 -7.30 -11.73
N GLN A 156 11.88 -6.69 -12.83
CA GLN A 156 10.64 -7.10 -13.49
C GLN A 156 10.75 -8.53 -14.01
N PRO A 157 9.87 -9.45 -13.54
CA PRO A 157 9.93 -10.84 -13.95
C PRO A 157 9.15 -11.06 -15.26
N PRO A 158 9.44 -12.13 -16.00
CA PRO A 158 8.69 -12.49 -17.21
C PRO A 158 7.27 -13.01 -16.89
N ASN A 159 7.05 -13.58 -15.69
CA ASN A 159 5.82 -14.25 -15.26
C ASN A 159 5.29 -13.70 -13.92
N PRO A 160 4.94 -12.40 -13.82
CA PRO A 160 4.58 -11.78 -12.56
C PRO A 160 3.36 -12.42 -11.88
N THR A 161 2.36 -12.86 -12.65
CA THR A 161 1.15 -13.47 -12.10
C THR A 161 1.43 -14.80 -11.39
N GLU A 162 2.25 -15.67 -11.97
CA GLU A 162 2.62 -16.95 -11.36
C GLU A 162 3.41 -16.73 -10.06
N MET A 163 4.30 -15.75 -10.05
CA MET A 163 5.05 -15.41 -8.84
C MET A 163 4.14 -14.97 -7.70
N LEU A 164 3.11 -14.18 -7.98
CA LEU A 164 2.15 -13.72 -6.99
C LEU A 164 1.24 -14.84 -6.44
N LEU A 165 1.09 -15.95 -7.16
CA LEU A 165 0.33 -17.11 -6.74
C LEU A 165 1.19 -18.16 -5.99
N SER A 166 2.45 -17.85 -5.71
CA SER A 166 3.35 -18.79 -5.06
C SER A 166 3.18 -18.84 -3.55
N ASP A 167 3.34 -20.01 -2.95
CA ASP A 167 3.36 -20.20 -1.48
C ASP A 167 4.44 -19.36 -0.77
N ARG A 168 5.45 -18.90 -1.53
CA ARG A 168 6.49 -18.02 -0.99
C ARG A 168 5.95 -16.64 -0.63
N LEU A 169 4.95 -16.13 -1.36
CA LEU A 169 4.30 -14.87 -1.00
C LEU A 169 3.54 -15.01 0.32
N ASP A 170 2.82 -16.09 0.51
CA ASP A 170 2.07 -16.34 1.75
C ASP A 170 3.02 -16.44 2.95
N LYS A 171 4.15 -17.13 2.79
CA LYS A 171 5.19 -17.22 3.82
C LYS A 171 5.79 -15.85 4.15
N LEU A 172 6.10 -15.04 3.14
CA LEU A 172 6.61 -13.67 3.33
C LEU A 172 5.63 -12.83 4.15
N ILE A 173 4.36 -12.81 3.74
CA ILE A 173 3.32 -12.03 4.44
C ILE A 173 3.12 -12.52 5.87
N ALA A 174 3.14 -13.84 6.11
CA ALA A 174 3.02 -14.42 7.44
C ALA A 174 4.17 -13.97 8.36
N GLU A 175 5.42 -14.07 7.92
CA GLU A 175 6.59 -13.67 8.68
C GLU A 175 6.64 -12.17 8.97
N LEU A 176 6.28 -11.34 7.97
CA LEU A 176 6.19 -9.90 8.18
C LEU A 176 5.11 -9.50 9.19
N ARG A 177 3.97 -10.21 9.23
CA ARG A 177 2.91 -9.98 10.22
C ARG A 177 3.30 -10.33 11.66
N GLU A 178 4.34 -11.13 11.86
CA GLU A 178 4.92 -11.39 13.19
C GLU A 178 5.83 -10.23 13.62
N SER A 179 6.55 -9.64 12.68
CA SER A 179 7.56 -8.61 12.94
C SER A 179 7.03 -7.18 12.93
N TYR A 180 5.94 -6.91 12.22
CA TYR A 180 5.33 -5.59 12.03
C TYR A 180 3.91 -5.53 12.60
N ASP A 181 3.52 -4.31 13.03
CA ASP A 181 2.14 -4.04 13.42
C ASP A 181 1.24 -3.95 12.18
N TYR A 182 1.78 -3.43 11.07
CA TYR A 182 1.07 -3.34 9.79
C TYR A 182 1.96 -3.70 8.60
N VAL A 183 1.41 -4.51 7.70
CA VAL A 183 1.95 -4.82 6.37
C VAL A 183 1.07 -4.11 5.35
N SER A 184 1.59 -3.09 4.70
CA SER A 184 0.88 -2.26 3.71
C SER A 184 1.30 -2.67 2.30
N VAL A 185 0.37 -3.17 1.49
CA VAL A 185 0.64 -3.78 0.19
C VAL A 185 0.03 -2.94 -0.93
N SER A 186 0.87 -2.37 -1.79
CA SER A 186 0.43 -1.72 -3.03
C SER A 186 0.40 -2.75 -4.16
N TYR A 187 -0.81 -3.03 -4.68
CA TYR A 187 -1.02 -4.00 -5.74
C TYR A 187 -1.86 -3.42 -6.88
N THR A 188 -1.43 -3.63 -8.11
CA THR A 188 -2.23 -3.28 -9.29
C THR A 188 -2.82 -4.53 -9.91
N HIS A 189 -4.16 -4.62 -9.86
CA HIS A 189 -4.88 -5.73 -10.50
C HIS A 189 -4.76 -5.64 -12.02
N LEU A 190 -4.36 -6.75 -12.64
CA LEU A 190 -4.33 -6.86 -14.09
C LEU A 190 -5.75 -7.05 -14.58
N ARG A 191 -6.29 -6.09 -15.35
CA ARG A 191 -7.45 -6.39 -16.18
C ARG A 191 -7.06 -7.48 -17.17
N ALA A 192 -7.88 -8.55 -17.26
CA ALA A 192 -7.73 -9.65 -18.19
C ALA A 192 -7.94 -9.26 -19.68
N HIS A 193 -7.81 -7.98 -20.02
CA HIS A 193 -8.12 -7.43 -21.35
C HIS A 193 -6.98 -6.63 -21.99
N GLU A 194 -5.73 -6.92 -21.62
CA GLU A 194 -4.59 -6.45 -22.43
C GLU A 194 -3.97 -7.64 -23.19
N THR A 195 -4.78 -8.31 -23.99
CA THR A 195 -4.35 -9.17 -25.09
C THR A 195 -4.83 -8.60 -26.39
#